data_ab88434ff917345ac22ea9006efcc406
#
_entry.id   ab88434ff917345ac22ea9006efcc406
#
_cell.length_a   1.000
_cell.length_b   1.000
_cell.length_c   1.000
_cell.angle_alpha   90.00
_cell.angle_beta   90.00
_cell.angle_gamma   90.00
#
_symmetry.space_group_name_H-M   'P 1'
#
loop_
_entity.id
_entity.type
_entity.pdbx_description
1 polymer ?
#
loop_
_entity_poly.entity_id
_entity_poly.type
_entity_poly.pdbx_seq_one_letter_code
_entity_poly.pdbx_strand_id
1 'polypeptide(L)'
;MRTLRASGTEAARFATDLFAHRVVREVGALSACIGGLDVLGFTGGIGEHDAVLRQQVCDALTYLGVHIDAERNAKALGNSVSAIHTDNSAIEVWVVPTDEGRVAAQDALAFL
;
A
#
# COMPACT_ATOMS: atom_id res chain seq x y z
N MET A 1 -7.64 -8.09 -9.46
CA MET A 1 -7.07 -6.79 -9.86
C MET A 1 -6.13 -6.89 -11.05
N ARG A 2 -5.17 -7.79 -11.03
CA ARG A 2 -4.25 -7.98 -12.15
C ARG A 2 -4.97 -8.34 -13.46
N THR A 3 -5.97 -9.23 -13.41
CA THR A 3 -6.77 -9.61 -14.55
C THR A 3 -7.56 -8.44 -15.13
N LEU A 4 -8.13 -7.61 -14.27
CA LEU A 4 -8.86 -6.41 -14.67
C LEU A 4 -7.95 -5.44 -15.40
N ARG A 5 -6.75 -5.22 -14.86
CA ARG A 5 -5.77 -4.31 -15.44
C ARG A 5 -5.30 -4.81 -16.81
N ALA A 6 -5.06 -6.12 -16.90
CA ALA A 6 -4.59 -6.73 -18.14
C ALA A 6 -5.65 -6.72 -19.25
N SER A 7 -6.94 -6.69 -18.91
CA SER A 7 -8.01 -6.67 -19.89
C SER A 7 -8.03 -5.39 -20.72
N GLY A 8 -7.54 -4.28 -20.19
CA GLY A 8 -7.44 -3.02 -20.90
C GLY A 8 -8.77 -2.36 -21.25
N THR A 9 -9.89 -2.87 -20.74
CA THR A 9 -11.20 -2.29 -21.03
C THR A 9 -11.46 -1.06 -20.18
N GLU A 10 -12.34 -0.19 -20.66
CA GLU A 10 -12.76 0.99 -19.90
C GLU A 10 -13.42 0.59 -18.57
N ALA A 11 -14.26 -0.45 -18.62
CA ALA A 11 -14.91 -0.96 -17.40
C ALA A 11 -13.89 -1.50 -16.41
N ALA A 12 -12.86 -2.19 -16.88
CA ALA A 12 -11.80 -2.70 -16.01
C ALA A 12 -11.00 -1.58 -15.38
N ARG A 13 -10.67 -0.53 -16.14
CA ARG A 13 -9.98 0.65 -15.58
C ARG A 13 -10.83 1.35 -14.54
N PHE A 14 -12.12 1.50 -14.80
CA PHE A 14 -13.04 2.09 -13.84
C PHE A 14 -13.05 1.27 -12.53
N ALA A 15 -13.09 -0.06 -12.64
CA ALA A 15 -13.10 -0.93 -11.48
C ALA A 15 -11.82 -0.82 -10.65
N THR A 16 -10.65 -0.76 -11.30
CA THR A 16 -9.37 -0.60 -10.59
C THR A 16 -9.25 0.77 -9.95
N ASP A 17 -9.70 1.81 -10.62
CA ASP A 17 -9.69 3.17 -10.09
C ASP A 17 -10.62 3.30 -8.88
N LEU A 18 -11.79 2.67 -8.95
CA LEU A 18 -12.75 2.67 -7.84
C LEU A 18 -12.16 1.94 -6.62
N PHE A 19 -11.47 0.82 -6.86
CA PHE A 19 -10.81 0.08 -5.79
C PHE A 19 -9.75 0.94 -5.11
N ALA A 20 -8.88 1.58 -5.91
CA ALA A 20 -7.84 2.47 -5.37
C ALA A 20 -8.47 3.63 -4.59
N HIS A 21 -9.55 4.22 -5.09
CA HIS A 21 -10.25 5.29 -4.41
C HIS A 21 -10.77 4.86 -3.05
N ARG A 22 -11.32 3.66 -2.96
CA ARG A 22 -11.80 3.13 -1.67
C ARG A 22 -10.68 2.93 -0.67
N VAL A 23 -9.53 2.43 -1.14
CA VAL A 23 -8.35 2.25 -0.28
C VAL A 23 -7.87 3.61 0.25
N VAL A 24 -7.75 4.61 -0.63
CA VAL A 24 -7.34 5.96 -0.24
C VAL A 24 -8.31 6.54 0.79
N ARG A 25 -9.59 6.38 0.57
CA ARG A 25 -10.64 6.88 1.45
C ARG A 25 -10.54 6.24 2.84
N GLU A 26 -10.33 4.93 2.91
CA GLU A 26 -10.19 4.22 4.18
C GLU A 26 -8.91 4.64 4.91
N VAL A 27 -7.79 4.76 4.20
CA VAL A 27 -6.53 5.23 4.81
C VAL A 27 -6.71 6.64 5.37
N GLY A 28 -7.34 7.52 4.61
CA GLY A 28 -7.60 8.89 5.06
C GLY A 28 -8.48 8.92 6.31
N ALA A 29 -9.55 8.15 6.31
CA ALA A 29 -10.46 8.06 7.46
C ALA A 29 -9.77 7.53 8.71
N LEU A 30 -8.98 6.46 8.57
CA LEU A 30 -8.25 5.87 9.69
C LEU A 30 -7.18 6.82 10.20
N SER A 31 -6.45 7.51 9.32
CA SER A 31 -5.42 8.45 9.74
C SER A 31 -6.02 9.61 10.53
N ALA A 32 -7.21 10.07 10.13
CA ALA A 32 -7.93 11.10 10.88
C ALA A 32 -8.33 10.62 12.27
N CYS A 33 -8.78 9.36 12.39
CA CYS A 33 -9.21 8.80 13.66
C CYS A 33 -8.07 8.61 14.65
N ILE A 34 -6.86 8.29 14.17
CA ILE A 34 -5.70 8.05 15.03
C ILE A 34 -4.79 9.26 15.16
N GLY A 35 -5.14 10.39 14.55
CA GLY A 35 -4.39 11.63 14.67
C GLY A 35 -3.16 11.74 13.78
N GLY A 36 -3.08 10.94 12.75
CA GLY A 36 -1.97 10.97 11.80
C GLY A 36 -1.54 9.56 11.40
N LEU A 37 -0.46 9.49 10.63
CA LEU A 37 0.05 8.22 10.11
C LEU A 37 1.56 8.27 10.08
N ASP A 38 2.23 7.28 10.65
CA ASP A 38 3.68 7.20 10.64
C ASP A 38 4.18 6.12 9.69
N VAL A 39 3.45 5.02 9.58
CA VAL A 39 3.82 3.87 8.76
C VAL A 39 2.59 3.36 8.00
N LEU A 40 2.78 3.07 6.72
CA LEU A 40 1.77 2.45 5.87
C LEU A 40 2.34 1.14 5.36
N GLY A 41 1.64 0.04 5.59
CA GLY A 41 2.06 -1.28 5.15
C GLY A 41 1.09 -1.85 4.12
N PHE A 42 1.63 -2.35 3.02
CA PHE A 42 0.87 -3.09 2.02
C PHE A 42 1.11 -4.58 2.22
N THR A 43 0.03 -5.33 2.41
CA THR A 43 0.08 -6.77 2.63
C THR A 43 -1.10 -7.44 1.93
N GLY A 44 -1.10 -8.78 1.89
CA GLY A 44 -2.11 -9.55 1.16
C GLY A 44 -1.83 -9.58 -0.33
N GLY A 45 -2.59 -10.39 -1.07
CA GLY A 45 -2.31 -10.66 -2.49
C GLY A 45 -2.17 -9.42 -3.35
N ILE A 46 -3.13 -8.49 -3.27
CA ILE A 46 -3.12 -7.28 -4.08
C ILE A 46 -2.04 -6.31 -3.60
N GLY A 47 -1.97 -6.06 -2.29
CA GLY A 47 -0.99 -5.14 -1.72
C GLY A 47 0.45 -5.57 -1.94
N GLU A 48 0.71 -6.89 -1.91
CA GLU A 48 2.06 -7.42 -2.11
C GLU A 48 2.50 -7.43 -3.56
N HIS A 49 1.58 -7.60 -4.50
CA HIS A 49 1.93 -7.93 -5.89
C HIS A 49 1.54 -6.88 -6.92
N ASP A 50 0.76 -5.87 -6.56
CA ASP A 50 0.31 -4.85 -7.51
C ASP A 50 1.01 -3.52 -7.27
N ALA A 51 2.18 -3.34 -7.90
CA ALA A 51 2.96 -2.11 -7.78
C ALA A 51 2.23 -0.89 -8.37
N VAL A 52 1.42 -1.09 -9.40
CA VAL A 52 0.66 0.00 -10.02
C VAL A 52 -0.40 0.52 -9.04
N LEU A 53 -1.09 -0.37 -8.37
CA LEU A 53 -2.07 0.01 -7.35
C LEU A 53 -1.40 0.75 -6.19
N ARG A 54 -0.25 0.24 -5.70
CA ARG A 54 0.49 0.90 -4.63
C ARG A 54 0.90 2.31 -5.01
N GLN A 55 1.39 2.50 -6.24
CA GLN A 55 1.75 3.82 -6.75
C GLN A 55 0.55 4.75 -6.79
N GLN A 56 -0.58 4.26 -7.30
CA GLN A 56 -1.81 5.04 -7.42
C GLN A 56 -2.32 5.48 -6.04
N VAL A 57 -2.34 4.57 -5.08
CA VAL A 57 -2.78 4.87 -3.71
C VAL A 57 -1.84 5.89 -3.06
N CYS A 58 -0.53 5.67 -3.16
CA CYS A 58 0.45 6.56 -2.51
C CYS A 58 0.48 7.94 -3.15
N ASP A 59 0.29 8.04 -4.45
CA ASP A 59 0.22 9.33 -5.13
C ASP A 59 -0.96 10.18 -4.62
N ALA A 60 -2.06 9.53 -4.28
CA ALA A 60 -3.22 10.21 -3.71
C ALA A 60 -3.04 10.60 -2.23
N LEU A 61 -2.02 10.07 -1.57
CA LEU A 61 -1.76 10.32 -0.14
C LEU A 61 -0.57 11.27 0.07
N THR A 62 -0.10 11.94 -0.96
CA THR A 62 1.03 12.87 -0.84
C THR A 62 0.75 14.00 0.13
N TYR A 63 -0.51 14.40 0.25
CA TYR A 63 -0.91 15.45 1.19
C TYR A 63 -0.66 15.06 2.66
N LEU A 64 -0.57 13.76 2.96
CA LEU A 64 -0.23 13.27 4.31
C LEU A 64 1.27 13.17 4.52
N GLY A 65 2.07 13.36 3.48
CA GLY A 65 3.51 13.20 3.55
C GLY A 65 4.01 11.85 3.03
N VAL A 66 3.17 11.11 2.30
CA VAL A 66 3.56 9.84 1.69
C VAL A 66 4.26 10.13 0.36
N HIS A 67 5.51 9.71 0.25
CA HIS A 67 6.28 9.79 -1.00
C HIS A 67 6.99 8.48 -1.22
N ILE A 68 6.68 7.81 -2.33
CA ILE A 68 7.33 6.54 -2.64
C ILE A 68 8.29 6.67 -3.80
N ASP A 69 9.30 5.80 -3.79
CA ASP A 69 10.28 5.67 -4.85
C ASP A 69 9.73 4.68 -5.88
N ALA A 70 9.55 5.13 -7.12
CA ALA A 70 8.93 4.31 -8.16
C ALA A 70 9.75 3.05 -8.46
N GLU A 71 11.09 3.14 -8.39
CA GLU A 71 11.96 2.00 -8.63
C GLU A 71 11.86 0.97 -7.49
N ARG A 72 11.93 1.44 -6.24
CA ARG A 72 11.75 0.56 -5.08
C ARG A 72 10.40 -0.12 -5.11
N ASN A 73 9.36 0.63 -5.46
CA ASN A 73 8.01 0.09 -5.57
C ASN A 73 7.93 -1.00 -6.64
N ALA A 74 8.51 -0.76 -7.81
CA ALA A 74 8.49 -1.74 -8.90
C ALA A 74 9.25 -3.01 -8.55
N LYS A 75 10.30 -2.91 -7.73
CA LYS A 75 11.11 -4.05 -7.30
C LYS A 75 10.52 -4.82 -6.12
N ALA A 76 9.51 -4.30 -5.45
CA ALA A 76 8.86 -4.95 -4.31
C ALA A 76 7.84 -5.97 -4.82
N LEU A 77 8.23 -7.24 -4.86
CA LEU A 77 7.48 -8.32 -5.47
C LEU A 77 6.70 -9.18 -4.47
N GLY A 78 6.70 -8.80 -3.19
CA GLY A 78 5.99 -9.56 -2.17
C GLY A 78 6.71 -10.80 -1.69
N ASN A 79 8.00 -10.95 -2.01
CA ASN A 79 8.82 -12.09 -1.59
C ASN A 79 9.66 -11.80 -0.35
N SER A 80 9.71 -10.57 0.09
CA SER A 80 10.43 -10.15 1.30
C SER A 80 9.87 -8.81 1.75
N VAL A 81 10.14 -8.44 3.00
CA VAL A 81 9.79 -7.13 3.54
C VAL A 81 10.62 -6.07 2.79
N SER A 82 9.96 -5.09 2.21
CA SER A 82 10.63 -4.08 1.36
C SER A 82 10.11 -2.69 1.68
N ALA A 83 11.04 -1.76 1.93
CA ALA A 83 10.71 -0.35 2.05
C ALA A 83 10.59 0.25 0.65
N ILE A 84 9.52 0.99 0.40
CA ILE A 84 9.30 1.61 -0.90
C ILE A 84 9.20 3.13 -0.83
N HIS A 85 9.37 3.71 0.36
CA HIS A 85 9.32 5.17 0.53
C HIS A 85 10.66 5.82 0.17
N THR A 86 10.59 7.11 -0.18
CA THR A 86 11.79 7.92 -0.38
C THR A 86 12.41 8.29 0.96
N ASP A 87 13.69 8.69 0.95
CA ASP A 87 14.38 9.07 2.18
C ASP A 87 13.76 10.30 2.86
N ASN A 88 13.10 11.16 2.10
CA ASN A 88 12.42 12.35 2.64
C ASN A 88 10.91 12.19 2.81
N SER A 89 10.39 10.98 2.66
CA SER A 89 8.98 10.72 2.98
C SER A 89 8.75 10.90 4.49
N ALA A 90 7.71 11.63 4.84
CA ALA A 90 7.34 11.79 6.25
C ALA A 90 6.75 10.50 6.81
N ILE A 91 6.21 9.65 5.95
CA ILE A 91 5.58 8.38 6.32
C ILE A 91 6.36 7.25 5.69
N GLU A 92 6.71 6.25 6.50
CA GLU A 92 7.33 5.04 5.98
C GLU A 92 6.30 4.21 5.24
N VAL A 93 6.68 3.63 4.11
CA VAL A 93 5.81 2.76 3.33
C VAL A 93 6.53 1.45 3.07
N TRP A 94 5.89 0.36 3.44
CA TRP A 94 6.48 -0.98 3.38
C TRP A 94 5.57 -1.93 2.63
N VAL A 95 6.18 -2.86 1.90
CA VAL A 95 5.48 -4.04 1.37
C VAL A 95 5.87 -5.21 2.25
N VAL A 96 4.88 -5.84 2.86
CA VAL A 96 5.10 -6.90 3.86
C VAL A 96 4.40 -8.17 3.38
N PRO A 97 5.15 -9.26 3.11
CA PRO A 97 4.53 -10.53 2.75
C PRO A 97 3.58 -11.01 3.84
N THR A 98 2.51 -11.67 3.43
CA THR A 98 1.43 -12.08 4.33
C THR A 98 1.94 -12.91 5.51
N ASP A 99 2.87 -13.84 5.27
CA ASP A 99 3.40 -14.68 6.33
C ASP A 99 4.19 -13.88 7.36
N GLU A 100 5.00 -12.92 6.91
CA GLU A 100 5.76 -12.07 7.83
C GLU A 100 4.86 -11.05 8.52
N GLY A 101 3.84 -10.56 7.82
CA GLY A 101 2.82 -9.70 8.42
C GLY A 101 2.07 -10.42 9.53
N ARG A 102 1.77 -11.71 9.34
CA ARG A 102 1.10 -12.52 10.34
C ARG A 102 1.99 -12.71 11.58
N VAL A 103 3.28 -12.98 11.38
CA VAL A 103 4.23 -13.12 12.48
C VAL A 103 4.33 -11.81 13.27
N ALA A 104 4.44 -10.69 12.58
CA ALA A 104 4.49 -9.37 13.22
C ALA A 104 3.22 -9.10 14.04
N ALA A 105 2.05 -9.45 13.51
CA ALA A 105 0.79 -9.29 14.22
C ALA A 105 0.72 -10.18 15.46
N GLN A 106 1.21 -11.41 15.38
CA GLN A 106 1.27 -12.31 16.53
C GLN A 106 2.21 -11.77 17.60
N ASP A 107 3.37 -11.25 17.21
CA ASP A 107 4.32 -10.66 18.15
C ASP A 107 3.72 -9.43 18.84
N ALA A 108 3.00 -8.58 18.10
CA ALA A 108 2.33 -7.43 18.66
C ALA A 108 1.28 -7.86 19.68
N LEU A 109 0.52 -8.90 19.40
CA LEU A 109 -0.48 -9.43 20.33
C LEU A 109 0.15 -10.00 21.59
N ALA A 110 1.38 -10.52 21.51
CA ALA A 110 2.09 -11.07 22.66
C ALA A 110 2.43 -9.99 23.69
N PHE A 111 2.47 -8.73 23.30
CA PHE A 111 2.77 -7.61 24.19
C PHE A 111 1.52 -6.94 24.78
N LEU A 112 0.36 -7.35 24.35
CA LEU A 112 -0.90 -6.82 24.86
C LEU A 112 -1.37 -7.61 26.07
#